data_71cfaba3b272376d374b50496fea1d78
#
_entry.id   71cfaba3b272376d374b50496fea1d78
#
_cell.length_a   1.000
_cell.length_b   1.000
_cell.length_c   1.000
_cell.angle_alpha   90.00
_cell.angle_beta   90.00
_cell.angle_gamma   90.00
#
_symmetry.space_group_name_H-M   'P 1'
#
loop_
_entity.id
_entity.type
_entity.pdbx_description
1 polymer ?
#
loop_
_entity_poly.entity_id
_entity_poly.type
_entity_poly.pdbx_seq_one_letter_code
_entity_poly.pdbx_strand_id
1 'polypeptide(L)'
;PVVTTAHAVRCARILAYTAHLLAHGEDADRLEKDAERFTRALQEHAWDEGAGYFGYVLHDEQGRAAGFLRDASGVNHNMGLGGASPLFAGACTVEQAEGLWEKLASEEHLWSACGLSTVDRSAPYYRRDGYWNGAVWMPYQWMFFKAALDAGKTGFAFRIADTALRLWQDECAASYHCFEHFMIESRRGAGWHQFGGLSAPVAQWFAAYYVPGTLTTGFDVFVQCARWLPGNAGLEAELYCTRPGRTAVLAALAPGKMRISCRLGVAAEQRHAGLWE
;
A
#
# COMPACT_ATOMS: atom_id res chain seq x y z
N PRO A 1 -18.92 -2.36 2.81
CA PRO A 1 -17.69 -3.07 3.17
C PRO A 1 -16.49 -2.14 3.07
N VAL A 2 -15.67 -2.05 4.10
CA VAL A 2 -14.54 -1.11 4.21
C VAL A 2 -13.58 -1.20 3.02
N VAL A 3 -13.15 -2.41 2.65
CA VAL A 3 -12.19 -2.63 1.55
C VAL A 3 -12.74 -2.08 0.24
N THR A 4 -13.97 -2.41 -0.11
CA THR A 4 -14.61 -1.93 -1.35
C THR A 4 -14.74 -0.40 -1.36
N THR A 5 -15.13 0.20 -0.22
CA THR A 5 -15.23 1.66 -0.10
C THR A 5 -13.86 2.33 -0.21
N ALA A 6 -12.81 1.76 0.40
CA ALA A 6 -11.45 2.25 0.25
C ALA A 6 -10.98 2.22 -1.22
N HIS A 7 -11.24 1.12 -1.93
CA HIS A 7 -10.98 1.05 -3.37
C HIS A 7 -11.81 2.07 -4.18
N ALA A 8 -13.08 2.28 -3.83
CA ALA A 8 -13.91 3.29 -4.49
C ALA A 8 -13.33 4.70 -4.31
N VAL A 9 -12.86 5.07 -3.11
CA VAL A 9 -12.14 6.33 -2.88
C VAL A 9 -10.92 6.44 -3.78
N ARG A 10 -10.09 5.40 -3.83
CA ARG A 10 -8.88 5.39 -4.66
C ARG A 10 -9.19 5.51 -6.15
N CYS A 11 -10.15 4.73 -6.64
CA CYS A 11 -10.59 4.81 -8.04
C CYS A 11 -11.17 6.19 -8.38
N ALA A 12 -12.00 6.78 -7.52
CA ALA A 12 -12.57 8.10 -7.75
C ALA A 12 -11.47 9.17 -7.87
N ARG A 13 -10.43 9.15 -7.02
CA ARG A 13 -9.29 10.08 -7.11
C ARG A 13 -8.49 9.93 -8.40
N ILE A 14 -8.20 8.70 -8.82
CA ILE A 14 -7.49 8.45 -10.09
C ILE A 14 -8.34 8.92 -11.27
N LEU A 15 -9.62 8.62 -11.27
CA LEU A 15 -10.52 9.03 -12.33
C LEU A 15 -10.74 10.54 -12.37
N ALA A 16 -10.81 11.22 -11.21
CA ALA A 16 -10.89 12.67 -11.15
C ALA A 16 -9.66 13.32 -11.80
N TYR A 17 -8.45 12.86 -11.43
CA TYR A 17 -7.23 13.32 -12.08
C TYR A 17 -7.24 13.08 -13.59
N THR A 18 -7.67 11.90 -14.04
CA THR A 18 -7.78 11.58 -15.46
C THR A 18 -8.79 12.48 -16.17
N ALA A 19 -9.93 12.75 -15.55
CA ALA A 19 -10.96 13.64 -16.06
C ALA A 19 -10.43 15.09 -16.22
N HIS A 20 -9.65 15.57 -15.26
CA HIS A 20 -8.98 16.88 -15.39
C HIS A 20 -8.03 16.91 -16.59
N LEU A 21 -7.20 15.89 -16.79
CA LEU A 21 -6.30 15.80 -17.93
C LEU A 21 -7.04 15.80 -19.28
N LEU A 22 -8.25 15.22 -19.31
CA LEU A 22 -9.08 15.12 -20.50
C LEU A 22 -10.04 16.32 -20.66
N ALA A 23 -9.94 17.33 -19.81
CA ALA A 23 -10.81 18.50 -19.77
C ALA A 23 -12.31 18.18 -19.51
N HIS A 24 -12.60 17.08 -18.82
CA HIS A 24 -13.94 16.70 -18.35
C HIS A 24 -14.18 17.22 -16.93
N GLY A 25 -14.28 18.53 -16.75
CA GLY A 25 -14.33 19.19 -15.43
C GLY A 25 -15.51 18.77 -14.57
N GLU A 26 -16.72 18.65 -15.14
CA GLU A 26 -17.91 18.21 -14.39
C GLU A 26 -17.78 16.78 -13.83
N ASP A 27 -17.19 15.88 -14.59
CA ASP A 27 -16.90 14.53 -14.12
C ASP A 27 -15.83 14.52 -13.03
N ALA A 28 -14.80 15.34 -13.17
CA ALA A 28 -13.77 15.49 -12.15
C ALA A 28 -14.37 15.97 -10.82
N ASP A 29 -15.14 17.06 -10.84
CA ASP A 29 -15.81 17.60 -9.65
C ASP A 29 -16.74 16.60 -8.98
N ARG A 30 -17.48 15.80 -9.77
CA ARG A 30 -18.35 14.74 -9.25
C ARG A 30 -17.56 13.65 -8.55
N LEU A 31 -16.48 13.19 -9.17
CA LEU A 31 -15.62 12.13 -8.62
C LEU A 31 -14.88 12.57 -7.36
N GLU A 32 -14.44 13.83 -7.29
CA GLU A 32 -13.84 14.40 -6.09
C GLU A 32 -14.84 14.42 -4.93
N LYS A 33 -16.06 14.88 -5.17
CA LYS A 33 -17.14 14.87 -4.17
C LYS A 33 -17.50 13.46 -3.71
N ASP A 34 -17.49 12.48 -4.61
CA ASP A 34 -17.72 11.07 -4.25
C ASP A 34 -16.56 10.53 -3.37
N ALA A 35 -15.31 10.83 -3.72
CA ALA A 35 -14.16 10.45 -2.91
C ALA A 35 -14.20 11.06 -1.50
N GLU A 36 -14.57 12.35 -1.38
CA GLU A 36 -14.75 13.02 -0.09
C GLU A 36 -15.88 12.40 0.73
N ARG A 37 -17.03 12.14 0.10
CA ARG A 37 -18.21 11.53 0.75
C ARG A 37 -17.86 10.15 1.31
N PHE A 38 -17.21 9.31 0.53
CA PHE A 38 -16.82 7.97 0.96
C PHE A 38 -15.72 8.02 2.04
N THR A 39 -14.79 8.98 1.94
CA THR A 39 -13.77 9.19 2.97
C THR A 39 -14.41 9.55 4.31
N ARG A 40 -15.34 10.53 4.34
CA ARG A 40 -16.07 10.89 5.56
C ARG A 40 -16.86 9.72 6.13
N ALA A 41 -17.55 8.95 5.26
CA ALA A 41 -18.30 7.79 5.72
C ALA A 41 -17.41 6.73 6.39
N LEU A 42 -16.21 6.49 5.88
CA LEU A 42 -15.23 5.61 6.52
C LEU A 42 -14.80 6.14 7.89
N GLN A 43 -14.42 7.42 7.96
CA GLN A 43 -13.92 8.06 9.19
C GLN A 43 -14.98 8.11 10.30
N GLU A 44 -16.21 8.44 9.95
CA GLU A 44 -17.29 8.67 10.91
C GLU A 44 -18.00 7.39 11.35
N HIS A 45 -18.12 6.40 10.46
CA HIS A 45 -18.98 5.25 10.70
C HIS A 45 -18.24 3.90 10.74
N ALA A 46 -17.05 3.79 10.18
CA ALA A 46 -16.36 2.52 10.07
C ALA A 46 -15.19 2.34 11.05
N TRP A 47 -14.72 3.39 11.71
CA TRP A 47 -13.64 3.28 12.68
C TRP A 47 -14.10 2.68 14.00
N ASP A 48 -13.55 1.52 14.38
CA ASP A 48 -13.75 0.88 15.68
C ASP A 48 -12.59 1.25 16.59
N GLU A 49 -12.81 2.25 17.45
CA GLU A 49 -11.82 2.78 18.37
C GLU A 49 -11.23 1.71 19.28
N GLY A 50 -12.08 0.79 19.77
CA GLY A 50 -11.66 -0.29 20.68
C GLY A 50 -10.73 -1.30 20.02
N ALA A 51 -10.88 -1.54 18.72
CA ALA A 51 -10.02 -2.44 17.96
C ALA A 51 -8.82 -1.71 17.33
N GLY A 52 -8.94 -0.40 17.09
CA GLY A 52 -7.98 0.38 16.32
C GLY A 52 -7.89 -0.07 14.86
N TYR A 53 -9.04 -0.46 14.28
CA TYR A 53 -9.22 -0.88 12.90
C TYR A 53 -10.55 -0.40 12.34
N PHE A 54 -10.66 -0.28 11.03
CA PHE A 54 -11.95 -0.08 10.38
C PHE A 54 -12.73 -1.40 10.34
N GLY A 55 -13.95 -1.40 10.91
CA GLY A 55 -14.83 -2.56 10.97
C GLY A 55 -15.82 -2.63 9.82
N TYR A 56 -16.33 -3.82 9.53
CA TYR A 56 -17.48 -3.98 8.64
C TYR A 56 -18.73 -3.43 9.31
N VAL A 57 -19.26 -2.34 8.75
CA VAL A 57 -20.46 -1.67 9.29
C VAL A 57 -21.70 -2.49 8.97
N LEU A 58 -22.46 -2.78 10.01
CA LEU A 58 -23.82 -3.32 9.89
C LEU A 58 -24.81 -2.16 9.74
N HIS A 59 -25.83 -2.36 8.94
CA HIS A 59 -26.86 -1.37 8.70
C HIS A 59 -28.21 -1.88 9.19
N ASP A 60 -29.03 -0.97 9.73
CA ASP A 60 -30.42 -1.23 10.05
C ASP A 60 -31.28 -1.27 8.78
N GLU A 61 -32.60 -1.56 8.96
CA GLU A 61 -33.56 -1.62 7.86
C GLU A 61 -33.72 -0.30 7.10
N GLN A 62 -33.32 0.82 7.70
CA GLN A 62 -33.31 2.15 7.11
C GLN A 62 -31.97 2.52 6.46
N GLY A 63 -30.99 1.59 6.46
CA GLY A 63 -29.67 1.79 5.89
C GLY A 63 -28.72 2.64 6.75
N ARG A 64 -29.04 2.88 8.03
CA ARG A 64 -28.17 3.64 8.95
C ARG A 64 -27.18 2.70 9.62
N ALA A 65 -25.98 3.20 9.95
CA ALA A 65 -24.97 2.43 10.68
C ALA A 65 -25.53 1.99 12.06
N ALA A 66 -25.49 0.68 12.31
CA ALA A 66 -26.05 0.04 13.51
C ALA A 66 -25.00 -0.70 14.35
N GLY A 67 -23.75 -0.64 13.99
CA GLY A 67 -22.62 -1.28 14.67
C GLY A 67 -21.66 -1.97 13.73
N PHE A 68 -20.80 -2.83 14.29
CA PHE A 68 -19.79 -3.56 13.54
C PHE A 68 -20.04 -5.07 13.54
N LEU A 69 -19.68 -5.71 12.44
CA LEU A 69 -19.58 -7.16 12.42
C LEU A 69 -18.48 -7.62 13.39
N ARG A 70 -18.88 -8.43 14.37
CA ARG A 70 -17.99 -8.99 15.40
C ARG A 70 -18.02 -10.51 15.32
N ASP A 71 -16.96 -11.15 15.77
CA ASP A 71 -16.93 -12.60 15.95
C ASP A 71 -17.76 -13.02 17.19
N ALA A 72 -17.77 -14.33 17.47
CA ALA A 72 -18.51 -14.87 18.60
C ALA A 72 -18.00 -14.40 19.99
N SER A 73 -16.77 -13.88 20.06
CA SER A 73 -16.18 -13.31 21.28
C SER A 73 -16.37 -11.79 21.38
N GLY A 74 -17.08 -11.18 20.43
CA GLY A 74 -17.33 -9.73 20.40
C GLY A 74 -16.17 -8.91 19.81
N VAL A 75 -15.18 -9.55 19.22
CA VAL A 75 -14.03 -8.88 18.60
C VAL A 75 -14.37 -8.45 17.16
N ASN A 76 -13.88 -7.28 16.76
CA ASN A 76 -14.04 -6.77 15.40
C ASN A 76 -13.55 -7.80 14.35
N HIS A 77 -14.43 -8.18 13.42
CA HIS A 77 -14.15 -9.23 12.44
C HIS A 77 -13.33 -8.74 11.23
N ASN A 78 -12.71 -7.56 11.30
CA ASN A 78 -11.89 -6.97 10.26
C ASN A 78 -10.53 -6.45 10.77
N MET A 79 -9.98 -7.09 11.83
CA MET A 79 -8.62 -6.79 12.29
C MET A 79 -7.61 -7.39 11.32
N GLY A 80 -7.03 -6.56 10.48
CA GLY A 80 -6.07 -6.99 9.47
C GLY A 80 -5.93 -6.00 8.31
N LEU A 81 -5.39 -6.46 7.19
CA LEU A 81 -5.17 -5.63 6.00
C LEU A 81 -6.48 -5.09 5.41
N GLY A 82 -7.59 -5.82 5.58
CA GLY A 82 -8.91 -5.32 5.23
C GLY A 82 -9.30 -4.08 6.05
N GLY A 83 -9.12 -4.14 7.37
CA GLY A 83 -9.39 -3.02 8.29
C GLY A 83 -8.37 -1.88 8.19
N ALA A 84 -7.19 -2.14 7.64
CA ALA A 84 -6.17 -1.12 7.37
C ALA A 84 -6.28 -0.53 5.94
N SER A 85 -7.17 -1.03 5.11
CA SER A 85 -7.29 -0.62 3.69
C SER A 85 -7.55 0.87 3.45
N PRO A 86 -8.23 1.64 4.34
CA PRO A 86 -8.34 3.10 4.17
C PRO A 86 -6.99 3.84 4.14
N LEU A 87 -5.88 3.25 4.61
CA LEU A 87 -4.53 3.83 4.47
C LEU A 87 -4.15 4.01 3.00
N PHE A 88 -4.26 2.97 2.17
CA PHE A 88 -3.88 3.08 0.77
C PHE A 88 -4.85 3.91 -0.06
N ALA A 89 -6.05 4.13 0.45
CA ALA A 89 -6.99 5.08 -0.13
C ALA A 89 -6.69 6.53 0.30
N GLY A 90 -5.87 6.73 1.34
CA GLY A 90 -5.66 8.01 1.98
C GLY A 90 -6.94 8.56 2.63
N ALA A 91 -7.74 7.67 3.21
CA ALA A 91 -9.06 7.95 3.78
C ALA A 91 -9.08 7.92 5.32
N CYS A 92 -7.92 7.87 5.97
CA CYS A 92 -7.78 7.93 7.41
C CYS A 92 -7.64 9.38 7.91
N THR A 93 -8.03 9.63 9.17
CA THR A 93 -7.51 10.79 9.92
C THR A 93 -6.04 10.56 10.26
N VAL A 94 -5.36 11.59 10.78
CA VAL A 94 -3.94 11.45 11.19
C VAL A 94 -3.79 10.40 12.28
N GLU A 95 -4.65 10.43 13.29
CA GLU A 95 -4.62 9.52 14.44
C GLU A 95 -4.91 8.07 14.01
N GLN A 96 -5.92 7.88 13.16
CA GLN A 96 -6.24 6.56 12.59
C GLN A 96 -5.07 5.99 11.78
N ALA A 97 -4.44 6.84 10.97
CA ALA A 97 -3.30 6.43 10.15
C ALA A 97 -2.09 6.06 11.01
N GLU A 98 -1.75 6.85 12.03
CA GLU A 98 -0.64 6.56 12.93
C GLU A 98 -0.82 5.22 13.65
N GLY A 99 -1.99 4.99 14.27
CA GLY A 99 -2.28 3.73 14.95
C GLY A 99 -2.23 2.51 13.99
N LEU A 100 -2.69 2.65 12.75
CA LEU A 100 -2.60 1.58 11.75
C LEU A 100 -1.15 1.33 11.29
N TRP A 101 -0.33 2.39 11.12
CA TRP A 101 1.08 2.21 10.78
C TRP A 101 1.86 1.49 11.89
N GLU A 102 1.56 1.76 13.16
CA GLU A 102 2.14 1.03 14.29
C GLU A 102 1.80 -0.45 14.23
N LYS A 103 0.53 -0.80 13.99
CA LYS A 103 0.09 -2.19 13.84
C LYS A 103 0.72 -2.89 12.64
N LEU A 104 0.84 -2.20 11.50
CA LEU A 104 1.51 -2.74 10.31
C LEU A 104 2.99 -3.04 10.56
N ALA A 105 3.67 -2.23 11.36
CA ALA A 105 5.09 -2.40 11.66
C ALA A 105 5.38 -3.41 12.79
N SER A 106 4.37 -3.74 13.61
CA SER A 106 4.49 -4.57 14.82
C SER A 106 4.44 -6.06 14.51
N GLU A 107 5.40 -6.81 15.04
CA GLU A 107 5.41 -8.28 14.99
C GLU A 107 4.36 -8.93 15.89
N GLU A 108 3.81 -8.22 16.86
CA GLU A 108 2.68 -8.67 17.66
C GLU A 108 1.36 -8.62 16.87
N HIS A 109 1.31 -7.77 15.84
CA HIS A 109 0.13 -7.53 15.03
C HIS A 109 0.29 -8.08 13.59
N LEU A 110 0.66 -7.23 12.64
CA LEU A 110 0.59 -7.57 11.22
C LEU A 110 1.94 -7.97 10.61
N TRP A 111 3.07 -7.49 11.15
CA TRP A 111 4.36 -7.80 10.57
C TRP A 111 4.81 -9.24 10.88
N SER A 112 5.31 -9.94 9.87
CA SER A 112 5.88 -11.29 10.02
C SER A 112 7.22 -11.40 9.29
N ALA A 113 7.89 -12.55 9.44
CA ALA A 113 9.12 -12.86 8.72
C ALA A 113 8.94 -12.92 7.18
N CYS A 114 7.69 -12.99 6.69
CA CYS A 114 7.35 -13.02 5.27
C CYS A 114 6.73 -11.71 4.77
N GLY A 115 6.57 -10.72 5.63
CA GLY A 115 5.87 -9.47 5.36
C GLY A 115 4.56 -9.35 6.13
N LEU A 116 3.60 -8.58 5.62
CA LEU A 116 2.33 -8.30 6.27
C LEU A 116 1.39 -9.51 6.19
N SER A 117 0.98 -10.05 7.34
CA SER A 117 -0.10 -11.03 7.47
C SER A 117 -1.43 -10.43 7.03
N THR A 118 -2.30 -11.21 6.42
CA THR A 118 -3.65 -10.74 6.01
C THR A 118 -4.53 -10.39 7.19
N VAL A 119 -4.36 -11.06 8.33
CA VAL A 119 -5.09 -10.83 9.57
C VAL A 119 -4.10 -10.53 10.69
N ASP A 120 -4.49 -9.66 11.61
CA ASP A 120 -3.76 -9.36 12.83
C ASP A 120 -3.56 -10.64 13.65
N ARG A 121 -2.33 -10.91 14.05
CA ARG A 121 -1.96 -12.15 14.76
C ARG A 121 -2.54 -12.22 16.16
N SER A 122 -2.97 -11.09 16.72
CA SER A 122 -3.70 -11.04 17.99
C SER A 122 -5.19 -11.34 17.84
N ALA A 123 -5.74 -11.34 16.61
CA ALA A 123 -7.17 -11.60 16.39
C ALA A 123 -7.51 -13.08 16.65
N PRO A 124 -8.62 -13.40 17.34
CA PRO A 124 -8.97 -14.78 17.70
C PRO A 124 -9.27 -15.67 16.49
N TYR A 125 -9.55 -15.08 15.33
CA TYR A 125 -9.79 -15.78 14.09
C TYR A 125 -8.54 -15.85 13.17
N TYR A 126 -7.36 -15.39 13.64
CA TYR A 126 -6.10 -15.62 12.95
C TYR A 126 -5.81 -17.12 12.84
N ARG A 127 -5.35 -17.54 11.68
CA ARG A 127 -4.94 -18.93 11.39
C ARG A 127 -3.55 -18.94 10.79
N ARG A 128 -2.62 -19.64 11.44
CA ARG A 128 -1.22 -19.77 10.98
C ARG A 128 -1.09 -20.12 9.51
N ASP A 129 -1.88 -21.11 9.08
CA ASP A 129 -1.88 -21.64 7.72
C ASP A 129 -3.14 -21.21 6.95
N GLY A 130 -3.78 -20.14 7.41
CA GLY A 130 -5.02 -19.67 6.82
C GLY A 130 -4.81 -18.94 5.51
N TYR A 131 -5.50 -19.39 4.49
CA TYR A 131 -5.43 -18.86 3.13
C TYR A 131 -5.65 -17.34 3.07
N TRP A 132 -6.75 -16.84 3.62
CA TRP A 132 -7.07 -15.40 3.71
C TRP A 132 -7.07 -14.85 5.13
N ASN A 133 -6.73 -15.65 6.12
CA ASN A 133 -6.72 -15.22 7.52
C ASN A 133 -5.40 -15.53 8.24
N GLY A 134 -4.29 -15.50 7.49
CA GLY A 134 -2.94 -15.67 8.02
C GLY A 134 -1.84 -15.46 7.00
N ALA A 135 -1.94 -16.08 5.83
CA ALA A 135 -0.90 -16.06 4.81
C ALA A 135 -0.56 -14.66 4.27
N VAL A 136 0.62 -14.55 3.66
CA VAL A 136 1.13 -13.31 3.05
C VAL A 136 0.88 -13.32 1.55
N TRP A 137 0.30 -12.25 1.04
CA TRP A 137 -0.08 -12.07 -0.37
C TRP A 137 0.62 -10.86 -0.96
N MET A 138 1.38 -11.05 -2.05
CA MET A 138 2.19 -9.98 -2.65
C MET A 138 1.36 -8.77 -3.14
N PRO A 139 0.13 -8.90 -3.68
CA PRO A 139 -0.69 -7.75 -4.02
C PRO A 139 -1.01 -6.84 -2.83
N TYR A 140 -1.28 -7.40 -1.66
CA TYR A 140 -1.49 -6.59 -0.44
C TYR A 140 -0.19 -5.91 0.01
N GLN A 141 0.95 -6.61 -0.05
CA GLN A 141 2.24 -6.00 0.22
C GLN A 141 2.46 -4.77 -0.68
N TRP A 142 2.09 -4.90 -1.96
CA TRP A 142 2.22 -3.82 -2.94
C TRP A 142 1.32 -2.62 -2.61
N MET A 143 0.07 -2.86 -2.20
CA MET A 143 -0.84 -1.78 -1.81
C MET A 143 -0.26 -0.96 -0.65
N PHE A 144 0.25 -1.63 0.38
CA PHE A 144 0.83 -0.95 1.55
C PHE A 144 2.22 -0.36 1.27
N PHE A 145 2.99 -0.94 0.35
CA PHE A 145 4.21 -0.32 -0.17
C PHE A 145 3.91 1.03 -0.81
N LYS A 146 2.93 1.10 -1.69
CA LYS A 146 2.51 2.34 -2.34
C LYS A 146 1.98 3.36 -1.32
N ALA A 147 1.16 2.92 -0.37
CA ALA A 147 0.67 3.75 0.72
C ALA A 147 1.81 4.29 1.61
N ALA A 148 2.85 3.50 1.84
CA ALA A 148 4.02 3.93 2.60
C ALA A 148 4.80 5.04 1.88
N LEU A 149 4.91 4.97 0.55
CA LEU A 149 5.48 6.07 -0.25
C LEU A 149 4.62 7.33 -0.15
N ASP A 150 3.29 7.22 -0.26
CA ASP A 150 2.38 8.36 -0.08
C ASP A 150 2.48 9.00 1.31
N ALA A 151 2.80 8.21 2.33
CA ALA A 151 3.00 8.68 3.70
C ALA A 151 4.45 9.12 4.01
N GLY A 152 5.36 9.10 3.02
CA GLY A 152 6.78 9.40 3.21
C GLY A 152 7.52 8.42 4.13
N LYS A 153 6.99 7.19 4.30
CA LYS A 153 7.56 6.13 5.16
C LYS A 153 8.48 5.20 4.36
N THR A 154 9.55 5.77 3.79
CA THR A 154 10.47 5.07 2.89
C THR A 154 11.13 3.84 3.51
N GLY A 155 11.51 3.92 4.79
CA GLY A 155 12.06 2.78 5.53
C GLY A 155 11.10 1.60 5.61
N PHE A 156 9.81 1.86 5.81
CA PHE A 156 8.80 0.81 5.83
C PHE A 156 8.51 0.25 4.43
N ALA A 157 8.45 1.12 3.42
CA ALA A 157 8.35 0.69 2.02
C ALA A 157 9.51 -0.24 1.63
N PHE A 158 10.74 0.14 1.98
CA PHE A 158 11.90 -0.71 1.75
C PHE A 158 11.83 -2.05 2.49
N ARG A 159 11.39 -2.03 3.76
CA ARG A 159 11.22 -3.25 4.56
C ARG A 159 10.25 -4.23 3.88
N ILE A 160 9.12 -3.76 3.34
CA ILE A 160 8.19 -4.59 2.55
C ILE A 160 8.90 -5.19 1.32
N ALA A 161 9.52 -4.35 0.51
CA ALA A 161 10.15 -4.77 -0.73
C ALA A 161 11.30 -5.74 -0.51
N ASP A 162 12.23 -5.44 0.40
CA ASP A 162 13.40 -6.29 0.71
C ASP A 162 12.98 -7.65 1.27
N THR A 163 11.98 -7.67 2.17
CA THR A 163 11.44 -8.92 2.71
C THR A 163 10.83 -9.80 1.61
N ALA A 164 10.03 -9.20 0.73
CA ALA A 164 9.42 -9.91 -0.37
C ALA A 164 10.45 -10.42 -1.40
N LEU A 165 11.45 -9.60 -1.73
CA LEU A 165 12.52 -9.98 -2.67
C LEU A 165 13.35 -11.15 -2.14
N ARG A 166 13.72 -11.15 -0.87
CA ARG A 166 14.45 -12.26 -0.24
C ARG A 166 13.62 -13.53 -0.19
N LEU A 167 12.34 -13.41 0.20
CA LEU A 167 11.41 -14.54 0.23
C LEU A 167 11.28 -15.19 -1.15
N TRP A 168 11.17 -14.37 -2.19
CA TRP A 168 11.11 -14.83 -3.57
C TRP A 168 12.42 -15.43 -4.07
N GLN A 169 13.55 -14.85 -3.71
CA GLN A 169 14.88 -15.40 -4.03
C GLN A 169 15.03 -16.80 -3.45
N ASP A 170 14.67 -16.98 -2.17
CA ASP A 170 14.76 -18.28 -1.50
C ASP A 170 13.82 -19.32 -2.14
N GLU A 171 12.58 -18.92 -2.45
CA GLU A 171 11.60 -19.83 -3.07
C GLU A 171 11.99 -20.20 -4.50
N CYS A 172 12.42 -19.25 -5.32
CA CYS A 172 12.87 -19.52 -6.70
C CYS A 172 14.11 -20.40 -6.72
N ALA A 173 15.04 -20.24 -5.80
CA ALA A 173 16.21 -21.10 -5.68
C ALA A 173 15.84 -22.56 -5.31
N ALA A 174 14.76 -22.73 -4.54
CA ALA A 174 14.32 -24.03 -4.06
C ALA A 174 13.38 -24.78 -5.03
N SER A 175 12.47 -24.07 -5.71
CA SER A 175 11.38 -24.69 -6.46
C SER A 175 11.23 -24.24 -7.91
N TYR A 176 11.81 -23.09 -8.29
CA TYR A 176 11.59 -22.43 -9.59
C TYR A 176 10.12 -22.01 -9.86
N HIS A 177 9.31 -21.87 -8.81
CA HIS A 177 7.89 -21.55 -8.92
C HIS A 177 7.56 -20.15 -8.41
N CYS A 178 6.45 -19.58 -8.92
CA CYS A 178 5.83 -18.33 -8.47
C CYS A 178 4.48 -18.65 -7.83
N PHE A 179 4.46 -18.75 -6.53
CA PHE A 179 3.30 -19.18 -5.77
C PHE A 179 2.24 -18.08 -5.58
N GLU A 180 1.04 -18.52 -5.28
CA GLU A 180 -0.12 -17.68 -5.03
C GLU A 180 0.03 -16.85 -3.75
N HIS A 181 0.52 -17.46 -2.67
CA HIS A 181 0.76 -16.83 -1.38
C HIS A 181 1.94 -17.51 -0.65
N PHE A 182 2.33 -16.95 0.49
CA PHE A 182 3.41 -17.49 1.31
C PHE A 182 2.93 -17.77 2.72
N MET A 183 3.32 -18.94 3.24
CA MET A 183 3.08 -19.38 4.60
C MET A 183 4.12 -18.76 5.54
N ILE A 184 3.67 -18.18 6.64
CA ILE A 184 4.55 -17.43 7.55
C ILE A 184 5.57 -18.34 8.24
N GLU A 185 5.16 -19.53 8.68
CA GLU A 185 6.04 -20.42 9.44
C GLU A 185 7.10 -21.09 8.60
N SER A 186 6.69 -21.70 7.50
CA SER A 186 7.61 -22.40 6.60
C SER A 186 8.43 -21.44 5.75
N ARG A 187 7.98 -20.19 5.60
CA ARG A 187 8.51 -19.21 4.66
C ARG A 187 8.52 -19.73 3.22
N ARG A 188 7.62 -20.65 2.89
CA ARG A 188 7.52 -21.28 1.59
C ARG A 188 6.25 -20.82 0.88
N GLY A 189 6.32 -20.84 -0.44
CA GLY A 189 5.17 -20.63 -1.29
C GLY A 189 4.12 -21.72 -1.13
N ALA A 190 2.85 -21.36 -1.28
CA ALA A 190 1.70 -22.25 -1.19
C ALA A 190 0.59 -21.83 -2.16
N GLY A 191 -0.44 -22.67 -2.28
CA GLY A 191 -1.49 -22.47 -3.26
C GLY A 191 -1.04 -22.84 -4.68
N TRP A 192 -1.54 -22.15 -5.67
CA TRP A 192 -1.18 -22.42 -7.06
C TRP A 192 0.28 -22.04 -7.35
N HIS A 193 1.04 -22.97 -7.89
CA HIS A 193 2.50 -22.85 -8.05
C HIS A 193 2.95 -22.08 -9.31
N GLN A 194 2.04 -21.60 -10.13
CA GLN A 194 2.32 -20.83 -11.36
C GLN A 194 1.39 -19.61 -11.44
N PHE A 195 1.40 -18.78 -10.39
CA PHE A 195 0.52 -17.61 -10.30
C PHE A 195 1.29 -16.30 -10.58
N GLY A 196 1.81 -16.18 -11.83
CA GLY A 196 2.62 -15.03 -12.21
C GLY A 196 1.96 -13.65 -11.98
N GLY A 197 0.63 -13.57 -12.13
CA GLY A 197 -0.10 -12.32 -11.88
C GLY A 197 0.00 -11.82 -10.45
N LEU A 198 -0.04 -12.70 -9.45
CA LEU A 198 0.13 -12.32 -8.04
C LEU A 198 1.59 -12.02 -7.68
N SER A 199 2.52 -12.42 -8.54
CA SER A 199 3.97 -12.22 -8.37
C SER A 199 4.48 -10.92 -8.99
N ALA A 200 3.70 -10.27 -9.83
CA ALA A 200 4.10 -9.04 -10.52
C ALA A 200 4.67 -7.94 -9.59
N PRO A 201 4.19 -7.74 -8.35
CA PRO A 201 4.78 -6.79 -7.41
C PRO A 201 6.28 -7.01 -7.17
N VAL A 202 6.74 -8.26 -7.15
CA VAL A 202 8.16 -8.58 -6.90
C VAL A 202 9.05 -8.00 -7.99
N ALA A 203 8.64 -8.12 -9.26
CA ALA A 203 9.37 -7.52 -10.39
C ALA A 203 9.39 -5.97 -10.31
N GLN A 204 8.29 -5.36 -9.86
CA GLN A 204 8.23 -3.91 -9.65
C GLN A 204 9.16 -3.45 -8.53
N TRP A 205 9.22 -4.15 -7.40
CA TRP A 205 10.16 -3.83 -6.33
C TRP A 205 11.61 -4.00 -6.76
N PHE A 206 11.91 -5.08 -7.49
CA PHE A 206 13.25 -5.25 -8.05
C PHE A 206 13.61 -4.08 -8.96
N ALA A 207 12.71 -3.68 -9.86
CA ALA A 207 12.93 -2.53 -10.73
C ALA A 207 13.09 -1.23 -9.93
N ALA A 208 12.22 -0.98 -8.95
CA ALA A 208 12.24 0.25 -8.15
C ALA A 208 13.55 0.47 -7.40
N TYR A 209 14.17 -0.61 -6.92
CA TYR A 209 15.36 -0.52 -6.07
C TYR A 209 16.67 -0.85 -6.78
N TYR A 210 16.65 -1.60 -7.90
CA TYR A 210 17.88 -2.15 -8.47
C TYR A 210 18.06 -1.94 -9.97
N VAL A 211 17.04 -1.41 -10.68
CA VAL A 211 17.15 -1.21 -12.13
C VAL A 211 17.25 0.28 -12.46
N PRO A 212 18.45 0.79 -12.83
CA PRO A 212 18.62 2.18 -13.23
C PRO A 212 17.67 2.55 -14.38
N GLY A 213 17.05 3.72 -14.28
CA GLY A 213 16.02 4.16 -15.21
C GLY A 213 14.60 3.92 -14.71
N THR A 214 14.42 3.52 -13.44
CA THR A 214 13.10 3.32 -12.83
C THR A 214 12.74 4.49 -11.92
N LEU A 215 11.54 5.05 -12.13
CA LEU A 215 10.90 6.03 -11.27
C LEU A 215 9.66 5.38 -10.63
N THR A 216 9.58 5.40 -9.30
CA THR A 216 8.49 4.78 -8.55
C THR A 216 7.88 5.77 -7.57
N THR A 217 6.56 5.91 -7.63
CA THR A 217 5.77 6.83 -6.80
C THR A 217 4.75 6.06 -5.95
N GLY A 218 4.14 6.71 -5.00
CA GLY A 218 2.92 6.26 -4.33
C GLY A 218 1.69 6.29 -5.25
N PHE A 219 0.50 6.23 -4.68
CA PHE A 219 -0.77 6.37 -5.40
C PHE A 219 -1.18 7.82 -5.62
N ASP A 220 -0.72 8.73 -4.76
CA ASP A 220 -1.10 10.14 -4.76
C ASP A 220 -0.14 11.03 -5.57
N VAL A 221 0.85 10.42 -6.22
CA VAL A 221 1.83 11.14 -7.04
C VAL A 221 1.80 10.61 -8.48
N PHE A 222 1.42 11.48 -9.40
CA PHE A 222 1.37 11.20 -10.83
C PHE A 222 2.56 11.82 -11.54
N VAL A 223 3.22 11.04 -12.39
CA VAL A 223 4.32 11.51 -13.23
C VAL A 223 3.70 12.14 -14.49
N GLN A 224 3.78 13.47 -14.61
CA GLN A 224 3.29 14.19 -15.79
C GLN A 224 4.27 14.09 -16.95
N CYS A 225 5.55 14.26 -16.66
CA CYS A 225 6.61 13.94 -17.61
C CYS A 225 7.86 13.47 -16.86
N ALA A 226 8.69 12.69 -17.54
CA ALA A 226 9.99 12.27 -17.03
C ALA A 226 10.99 12.16 -18.18
N ARG A 227 12.18 12.71 -18.00
CA ARG A 227 13.28 12.65 -18.95
C ARG A 227 14.53 12.12 -18.28
N TRP A 228 14.97 10.95 -18.70
CA TRP A 228 16.21 10.35 -18.24
C TRP A 228 17.40 10.94 -18.97
N LEU A 229 18.44 11.29 -18.24
CA LEU A 229 19.71 11.69 -18.83
C LEU A 229 20.45 10.46 -19.39
N PRO A 230 21.39 10.65 -20.34
CA PRO A 230 22.14 9.53 -20.94
C PRO A 230 22.74 8.59 -19.91
N GLY A 231 22.62 7.29 -20.12
CA GLY A 231 23.13 6.25 -19.21
C GLY A 231 22.39 6.18 -17.86
N ASN A 232 21.19 6.73 -17.78
CA ASN A 232 20.42 6.85 -16.52
C ASN A 232 21.17 7.57 -15.39
N ALA A 233 22.07 8.51 -15.78
CA ALA A 233 22.88 9.28 -14.85
C ALA A 233 22.11 10.38 -14.11
N GLY A 234 20.87 10.64 -14.48
CA GLY A 234 20.00 11.61 -13.84
C GLY A 234 18.57 11.55 -14.38
N LEU A 235 17.68 12.25 -13.69
CA LEU A 235 16.26 12.33 -14.00
C LEU A 235 15.79 13.78 -13.86
N GLU A 236 15.03 14.25 -14.83
CA GLU A 236 14.17 15.42 -14.72
C GLU A 236 12.73 14.95 -14.78
N ALA A 237 11.92 15.28 -13.79
CA ALA A 237 10.52 14.88 -13.75
C ALA A 237 9.63 16.01 -13.27
N GLU A 238 8.43 16.07 -13.83
CA GLU A 238 7.33 16.89 -13.35
C GLU A 238 6.30 15.96 -12.72
N LEU A 239 5.98 16.25 -11.47
CA LEU A 239 5.10 15.41 -10.64
C LEU A 239 3.89 16.22 -10.21
N TYR A 240 2.73 15.59 -10.26
CA TYR A 240 1.50 16.14 -9.70
C TYR A 240 1.10 15.34 -8.47
N CYS A 241 0.94 16.03 -7.33
CA CYS A 241 0.51 15.43 -6.08
C CYS A 241 -0.96 15.76 -5.82
N THR A 242 -1.78 14.73 -5.66
CA THR A 242 -3.24 14.90 -5.45
C THR A 242 -3.60 15.31 -4.03
N ARG A 243 -2.67 15.17 -3.08
CA ARG A 243 -2.91 15.53 -1.67
C ARG A 243 -1.73 16.32 -1.10
N PRO A 244 -2.00 17.26 -0.19
CA PRO A 244 -0.94 17.92 0.55
C PRO A 244 -0.28 16.95 1.52
N GLY A 245 0.98 17.18 1.85
CA GLY A 245 1.72 16.42 2.85
C GLY A 245 3.08 15.95 2.36
N ARG A 246 3.72 15.15 3.20
CA ARG A 246 5.00 14.52 2.86
C ARG A 246 4.75 13.24 2.07
N THR A 247 5.36 13.14 0.91
CA THR A 247 5.35 11.94 0.07
C THR A 247 6.78 11.56 -0.32
N ALA A 248 6.98 10.34 -0.76
CA ALA A 248 8.26 9.85 -1.24
C ALA A 248 8.18 9.38 -2.70
N VAL A 249 9.28 9.59 -3.39
CA VAL A 249 9.51 9.13 -4.76
C VAL A 249 10.85 8.44 -4.82
N LEU A 250 10.90 7.25 -5.40
CA LEU A 250 12.13 6.48 -5.57
C LEU A 250 12.65 6.66 -7.00
N ALA A 251 13.90 7.07 -7.14
CA ALA A 251 14.57 7.19 -8.43
C ALA A 251 15.81 6.28 -8.45
N ALA A 252 15.74 5.19 -9.21
CA ALA A 252 16.89 4.32 -9.45
C ALA A 252 17.73 4.90 -10.59
N LEU A 253 18.92 5.39 -10.27
CA LEU A 253 19.86 6.03 -11.16
C LEU A 253 21.11 5.18 -11.33
N ALA A 254 21.90 5.41 -12.37
CA ALA A 254 23.23 4.82 -12.47
C ALA A 254 24.10 5.29 -11.28
N PRO A 255 24.96 4.42 -10.72
CA PRO A 255 25.85 4.81 -9.63
C PRO A 255 26.70 6.03 -10.00
N GLY A 256 26.78 7.01 -9.10
CA GLY A 256 27.53 8.23 -9.32
C GLY A 256 27.29 9.29 -8.26
N LYS A 257 27.96 10.43 -8.40
CA LYS A 257 27.67 11.61 -7.58
C LYS A 257 26.44 12.32 -8.15
N MET A 258 25.45 12.58 -7.31
CA MET A 258 24.21 13.22 -7.70
C MET A 258 24.05 14.60 -7.09
N ARG A 259 23.41 15.48 -7.84
CA ARG A 259 22.92 16.77 -7.38
C ARG A 259 21.40 16.77 -7.53
N ILE A 260 20.71 16.99 -6.42
CA ILE A 260 19.26 17.11 -6.43
C ILE A 260 18.89 18.58 -6.33
N SER A 261 18.01 19.02 -7.21
CA SER A 261 17.41 20.34 -7.16
C SER A 261 15.90 20.22 -7.38
N CYS A 262 15.12 20.92 -6.56
CA CYS A 262 13.67 20.95 -6.67
C CYS A 262 13.16 22.38 -6.43
N ARG A 263 12.03 22.72 -7.02
CA ARG A 263 11.36 24.02 -6.76
C ARG A 263 10.68 24.06 -5.40
N LEU A 264 10.40 22.89 -4.81
CA LEU A 264 9.89 22.72 -3.47
C LEU A 264 10.99 22.14 -2.58
N GLY A 265 10.88 22.32 -1.25
CA GLY A 265 11.84 21.71 -0.33
C GLY A 265 11.85 20.19 -0.44
N VAL A 266 12.99 19.64 -0.80
CA VAL A 266 13.19 18.18 -0.91
C VAL A 266 14.31 17.78 0.05
N ALA A 267 14.04 16.74 0.86
CA ALA A 267 15.08 15.97 1.51
C ALA A 267 15.33 14.72 0.65
N ALA A 268 16.58 14.41 0.40
CA ALA A 268 16.93 13.21 -0.34
C ALA A 268 17.90 12.36 0.46
N GLU A 269 17.66 11.07 0.48
CA GLU A 269 18.50 10.06 1.12
C GLU A 269 18.96 9.05 0.09
N GLN A 270 20.24 8.74 0.10
CA GLN A 270 20.79 7.68 -0.74
C GLN A 270 20.73 6.36 0.02
N ARG A 271 19.89 5.43 -0.40
CA ARG A 271 19.74 4.12 0.23
C ARG A 271 20.86 3.16 -0.16
N HIS A 272 21.25 3.16 -1.42
CA HIS A 272 22.45 2.47 -1.93
C HIS A 272 22.96 3.17 -3.18
N ALA A 273 24.12 2.77 -3.71
CA ALA A 273 24.67 3.40 -4.90
C ALA A 273 23.68 3.40 -6.06
N GLY A 274 23.30 4.59 -6.51
CA GLY A 274 22.35 4.80 -7.62
C GLY A 274 20.86 4.90 -7.23
N LEU A 275 20.46 4.60 -5.97
CA LEU A 275 19.08 4.79 -5.51
C LEU A 275 18.95 6.00 -4.59
N TRP A 276 17.98 6.87 -4.90
CA TRP A 276 17.63 8.07 -4.14
C TRP A 276 16.15 8.08 -3.77
N GLU A 277 15.86 8.50 -2.55
CA GLU A 277 14.51 8.64 -1.97
C GLU A 277 14.16 10.08 -1.66
#